data_bc49609dc2fdc4df883c509e5427ba13
#
_entry.id   bc49609dc2fdc4df883c509e5427ba13
#
_cell.length_a   1.000
_cell.length_b   1.000
_cell.length_c   1.000
_cell.angle_alpha   90.00
_cell.angle_beta   90.00
_cell.angle_gamma   90.00
#
_symmetry.space_group_name_H-M   'P 1'
#
loop_
_entity.id
_entity.type
_entity.pdbx_description
1 polymer ?
#
loop_
_entity_poly.entity_id
_entity_poly.type
_entity_poly.pdbx_seq_one_letter_code
_entity_poly.pdbx_strand_id
1 'polypeptide(L)'
;MLSLYYNCRGDIKQKQICINQTNVFTMYTVIKRMEISASHSLKLSYPSKCKKLHGHNWIITVYCRSKELDENGMVVDFTHIKQAVEKQLDHNNLNDILPFNPTAENIACWICNQVPHCFKVEVKESEGNTAIYEKD
;
A
#
# COMPACT_ATOMS: atom_id res chain seq x y z
N MET A 1 20.75 -23.57 -20.82
CA MET A 1 22.08 -24.01 -20.36
C MET A 1 22.62 -22.94 -19.43
N LEU A 2 22.56 -23.19 -18.13
CA LEU A 2 23.01 -22.29 -17.08
C LEU A 2 24.53 -22.44 -16.93
N SER A 3 25.27 -21.41 -17.26
CA SER A 3 26.71 -21.35 -16.98
C SER A 3 26.93 -20.61 -15.65
N LEU A 4 27.28 -21.37 -14.63
CA LEU A 4 27.75 -20.86 -13.35
C LEU A 4 29.23 -20.56 -13.49
N TYR A 5 29.61 -19.28 -13.50
CA TYR A 5 31.00 -18.87 -13.30
C TYR A 5 31.21 -18.54 -11.84
N TYR A 6 31.89 -19.43 -11.13
CA TYR A 6 32.50 -19.13 -9.84
C TYR A 6 33.84 -18.42 -10.08
N ASN A 7 33.98 -17.22 -9.60
CA ASN A 7 35.26 -16.57 -9.53
C ASN A 7 35.72 -16.55 -8.07
N CYS A 8 36.74 -17.36 -7.78
CA CYS A 8 37.34 -17.48 -6.45
C CYS A 8 38.30 -16.33 -6.23
N ARG A 9 37.84 -15.18 -5.75
CA ARG A 9 38.62 -14.20 -4.98
C ARG A 9 37.66 -13.34 -4.18
N GLY A 10 37.82 -13.38 -2.89
CA GLY A 10 36.96 -12.89 -1.83
C GLY A 10 36.71 -11.39 -1.75
N ASP A 11 35.95 -10.86 -2.67
CA ASP A 11 35.24 -9.59 -2.53
C ASP A 11 33.78 -9.81 -2.95
N ILE A 12 32.98 -10.09 -1.96
CA ILE A 12 31.52 -10.20 -2.16
C ILE A 12 30.97 -8.78 -2.27
N LYS A 13 31.12 -8.17 -3.43
CA LYS A 13 30.13 -7.21 -3.88
C LYS A 13 28.93 -8.05 -4.32
N GLN A 14 27.91 -8.12 -3.49
CA GLN A 14 26.62 -8.67 -3.88
C GLN A 14 26.08 -7.83 -5.05
N LYS A 15 26.53 -8.14 -6.26
CA LYS A 15 25.78 -7.77 -7.46
C LYS A 15 24.56 -8.68 -7.48
N GLN A 16 23.46 -8.08 -7.24
CA GLN A 16 22.14 -8.66 -7.46
C GLN A 16 22.11 -9.33 -8.83
N ILE A 17 22.12 -10.67 -8.84
CA ILE A 17 22.07 -11.44 -10.09
C ILE A 17 20.59 -11.63 -10.43
N CYS A 18 19.99 -10.59 -10.96
CA CYS A 18 18.89 -10.78 -11.90
C CYS A 18 19.50 -10.68 -13.30
N ILE A 19 19.70 -11.82 -13.94
CA ILE A 19 20.29 -11.89 -15.28
C ILE A 19 19.36 -11.21 -16.28
N ASN A 20 19.76 -10.03 -16.73
CA ASN A 20 19.18 -9.38 -17.89
C ASN A 20 19.54 -10.17 -19.14
N GLN A 21 18.59 -10.91 -19.69
CA GLN A 21 18.64 -11.27 -21.09
C GLN A 21 17.24 -11.11 -21.68
N THR A 22 17.19 -10.29 -22.71
CA THR A 22 16.06 -9.96 -23.58
C THR A 22 14.97 -9.09 -22.92
N ASN A 23 14.49 -8.09 -23.60
CA ASN A 23 13.42 -7.12 -23.32
C ASN A 23 12.18 -7.67 -22.56
N VAL A 24 12.40 -8.34 -21.44
CA VAL A 24 11.34 -8.73 -20.52
C VAL A 24 11.16 -7.57 -19.57
N PHE A 25 10.00 -6.93 -19.63
CA PHE A 25 9.60 -5.95 -18.63
C PHE A 25 9.43 -6.69 -17.30
N THR A 26 10.48 -6.70 -16.49
CA THR A 26 10.39 -7.21 -15.12
C THR A 26 9.84 -6.13 -14.21
N MET A 27 8.96 -6.52 -13.32
CA MET A 27 8.33 -5.62 -12.36
C MET A 27 8.31 -6.32 -11.00
N TYR A 28 8.82 -5.65 -9.98
CA TYR A 28 8.68 -6.09 -8.59
C TYR A 28 7.40 -5.50 -8.02
N THR A 29 6.60 -6.33 -7.37
CA THR A 29 5.41 -5.90 -6.64
C THR A 29 5.52 -6.37 -5.20
N VAL A 30 5.30 -5.47 -4.26
CA VAL A 30 5.21 -5.77 -2.84
C VAL A 30 3.81 -5.44 -2.34
N ILE A 31 3.32 -6.23 -1.40
CA ILE A 31 1.96 -6.12 -0.87
C ILE A 31 2.04 -6.08 0.64
N LYS A 32 1.43 -5.06 1.25
CA LYS A 32 1.29 -4.94 2.69
C LYS A 32 -0.19 -4.91 3.06
N ARG A 33 -0.62 -5.91 3.84
CA ARG A 33 -1.94 -5.95 4.45
C ARG A 33 -1.84 -5.56 5.92
N MET A 34 -2.77 -4.72 6.37
CA MET A 34 -2.87 -4.27 7.76
C MET A 34 -4.33 -4.09 8.16
N GLU A 35 -4.60 -4.11 9.45
CA GLU A 35 -5.89 -3.82 10.02
C GLU A 35 -5.76 -2.60 10.93
N ILE A 36 -6.70 -1.67 10.82
CA ILE A 36 -6.82 -0.50 11.69
C ILE A 36 -8.23 -0.42 12.24
N SER A 37 -8.35 0.12 13.46
CA SER A 37 -9.63 0.46 14.07
C SER A 37 -9.81 1.97 14.00
N ALA A 38 -10.85 2.43 13.32
CA ALA A 38 -11.09 3.86 13.17
C ALA A 38 -12.58 4.16 13.02
N SER A 39 -12.98 5.32 13.54
CA SER A 39 -14.35 5.84 13.41
C SER A 39 -14.47 6.86 12.28
N HIS A 40 -15.65 6.96 11.72
CA HIS A 40 -16.02 7.99 10.76
C HIS A 40 -17.51 8.30 10.77
N SER A 41 -17.88 9.41 10.17
CA SER A 41 -19.23 9.73 9.75
C SER A 41 -19.21 10.27 8.33
N LEU A 42 -20.25 9.97 7.56
CA LEU A 42 -20.32 10.37 6.15
C LEU A 42 -21.19 11.61 5.96
N LYS A 43 -20.73 12.54 5.14
CA LYS A 43 -21.52 13.67 4.63
C LYS A 43 -22.26 13.18 3.40
N LEU A 44 -23.58 13.02 3.51
CA LEU A 44 -24.42 12.47 2.44
C LEU A 44 -25.59 13.43 2.13
N SER A 45 -25.98 13.51 0.86
CA SER A 45 -27.10 14.32 0.39
C SER A 45 -28.47 13.66 0.65
N TYR A 46 -28.48 12.43 1.16
CA TYR A 46 -29.68 11.64 1.45
C TYR A 46 -29.68 11.13 2.90
N PRO A 47 -30.86 10.73 3.46
CA PRO A 47 -30.90 10.14 4.79
C PRO A 47 -30.17 8.80 4.86
N SER A 48 -29.32 8.63 5.87
CA SER A 48 -28.58 7.39 6.10
C SER A 48 -28.08 7.33 7.55
N LYS A 49 -28.04 6.12 8.11
CA LYS A 49 -27.42 5.85 9.41
C LYS A 49 -25.91 6.14 9.42
N CYS A 50 -25.25 6.08 8.25
CA CYS A 50 -23.82 6.35 8.10
C CYS A 50 -23.45 7.83 8.33
N LYS A 51 -24.42 8.72 8.42
CA LYS A 51 -24.23 10.12 8.85
C LYS A 51 -23.93 10.24 10.35
N LYS A 52 -24.25 9.22 11.14
CA LYS A 52 -23.87 9.14 12.56
C LYS A 52 -22.47 8.59 12.69
N LEU A 53 -21.74 9.07 13.67
CA LEU A 53 -20.40 8.55 13.98
C LEU A 53 -20.48 7.07 14.33
N HIS A 54 -19.67 6.26 13.67
CA HIS A 54 -19.55 4.82 13.90
C HIS A 54 -18.13 4.36 13.55
N GLY A 55 -17.78 3.14 13.92
CA GLY A 55 -16.43 2.61 13.73
C GLY A 55 -16.42 1.28 12.98
N HIS A 56 -15.29 1.00 12.38
CA HIS A 56 -14.98 -0.26 11.71
C HIS A 56 -13.56 -0.73 12.03
N ASN A 57 -13.34 -2.03 11.87
CA ASN A 57 -12.01 -2.59 11.73
C ASN A 57 -11.69 -2.69 10.23
N TRP A 58 -11.00 -1.69 9.74
CA TRP A 58 -10.67 -1.55 8.34
C TRP A 58 -9.53 -2.48 7.97
N ILE A 59 -9.68 -3.26 6.91
CA ILE A 59 -8.57 -4.03 6.35
C ILE A 59 -8.07 -3.28 5.12
N ILE A 60 -6.80 -2.90 5.18
CA ILE A 60 -6.14 -2.10 4.14
C ILE A 60 -5.05 -2.94 3.51
N THR A 61 -5.07 -3.07 2.19
CA THR A 61 -4.03 -3.74 1.42
C THR A 61 -3.42 -2.76 0.44
N VAL A 62 -2.12 -2.54 0.59
CA VAL A 62 -1.33 -1.59 -0.21
C VAL A 62 -0.44 -2.35 -1.16
N TYR A 63 -0.46 -2.00 -2.44
CA TYR A 63 0.33 -2.58 -3.52
C TYR A 63 1.29 -1.55 -4.07
N CYS A 64 2.58 -1.83 -3.99
CA CYS A 64 3.63 -0.98 -4.55
C CYS A 64 4.41 -1.74 -5.61
N ARG A 65 4.82 -1.06 -6.69
CA ARG A 65 5.58 -1.68 -7.77
C ARG A 65 6.73 -0.80 -8.25
N SER A 66 7.82 -1.43 -8.69
CA SER A 66 8.94 -0.77 -9.34
C SER A 66 9.66 -1.71 -10.29
N LYS A 67 10.22 -1.17 -11.37
CA LYS A 67 11.12 -1.90 -12.27
C LYS A 67 12.48 -2.15 -11.64
N GLU A 68 12.90 -1.27 -10.73
CA GLU A 68 14.19 -1.28 -10.07
C GLU A 68 14.00 -1.35 -8.56
N LEU A 69 14.96 -1.93 -7.89
CA LEU A 69 15.05 -1.94 -6.45
C LEU A 69 16.01 -0.83 -5.99
N ASP A 70 15.79 -0.33 -4.78
CA ASP A 70 16.68 0.64 -4.16
C ASP A 70 18.04 0.02 -3.77
N GLU A 71 18.91 0.80 -3.13
CA GLU A 71 20.22 0.38 -2.66
C GLU A 71 20.19 -0.78 -1.64
N ASN A 72 19.06 -0.98 -0.98
CA ASN A 72 18.83 -2.05 -0.02
C ASN A 72 18.13 -3.28 -0.64
N GLY A 73 17.83 -3.24 -1.94
CA GLY A 73 17.14 -4.32 -2.64
C GLY A 73 15.64 -4.33 -2.44
N MET A 74 15.01 -3.18 -2.18
CA MET A 74 13.58 -3.07 -1.89
C MET A 74 12.86 -2.17 -2.91
N VAL A 75 11.58 -2.44 -3.16
CA VAL A 75 10.65 -1.50 -3.79
C VAL A 75 10.31 -0.38 -2.80
N VAL A 76 9.96 -0.78 -1.59
CA VAL A 76 9.68 0.07 -0.44
C VAL A 76 9.72 -0.80 0.82
N ASP A 77 10.18 -0.25 1.93
CA ASP A 77 10.18 -0.94 3.22
C ASP A 77 8.74 -1.14 3.73
N PHE A 78 8.38 -2.38 4.08
CA PHE A 78 7.07 -2.69 4.65
C PHE A 78 6.76 -1.90 5.92
N THR A 79 7.79 -1.57 6.71
CA THR A 79 7.64 -0.74 7.91
C THR A 79 7.25 0.68 7.56
N HIS A 80 7.80 1.24 6.49
CA HIS A 80 7.44 2.57 6.02
C HIS A 80 5.98 2.62 5.53
N ILE A 81 5.52 1.58 4.84
CA ILE A 81 4.10 1.47 4.45
C ILE A 81 3.21 1.47 5.69
N LYS A 82 3.56 0.65 6.69
CA LYS A 82 2.82 0.57 7.94
C LYS A 82 2.75 1.93 8.64
N GLN A 83 3.88 2.61 8.78
CA GLN A 83 3.96 3.92 9.44
C GLN A 83 3.14 4.99 8.70
N ALA A 84 3.17 4.98 7.37
CA ALA A 84 2.42 5.95 6.56
C ALA A 84 0.89 5.82 6.74
N VAL A 85 0.39 4.65 7.09
CA VAL A 85 -1.04 4.36 7.23
C VAL A 85 -1.45 4.28 8.70
N GLU A 86 -0.93 3.32 9.45
CA GLU A 86 -1.38 3.05 10.82
C GLU A 86 -1.15 4.24 11.74
N LYS A 87 0.02 4.87 11.69
CA LYS A 87 0.34 5.99 12.59
C LYS A 87 -0.65 7.16 12.45
N GLN A 88 -1.24 7.34 11.28
CA GLN A 88 -2.15 8.43 11.04
C GLN A 88 -3.62 8.06 11.25
N LEU A 89 -4.00 6.83 10.89
CA LEU A 89 -5.41 6.44 10.82
C LEU A 89 -5.88 5.58 11.98
N ASP A 90 -4.99 4.73 12.55
CA ASP A 90 -5.39 3.78 13.56
C ASP A 90 -5.77 4.47 14.88
N HIS A 91 -6.85 3.98 15.52
CA HIS A 91 -7.43 4.52 16.75
C HIS A 91 -7.82 6.01 16.71
N ASN A 92 -8.19 6.49 15.52
CA ASN A 92 -8.57 7.88 15.31
C ASN A 92 -9.99 8.02 14.73
N ASN A 93 -10.54 9.22 14.85
CA ASN A 93 -11.70 9.64 14.07
C ASN A 93 -11.22 10.19 12.73
N LEU A 94 -11.55 9.52 11.66
CA LEU A 94 -11.07 9.87 10.32
C LEU A 94 -11.55 11.25 9.85
N ASN A 95 -12.70 11.72 10.35
CA ASN A 95 -13.21 13.06 10.04
C ASN A 95 -12.33 14.18 10.59
N ASP A 96 -11.57 13.92 11.67
CA ASP A 96 -10.67 14.91 12.28
C ASP A 96 -9.33 15.00 11.55
N ILE A 97 -8.96 13.96 10.83
CA ILE A 97 -7.65 13.82 10.18
C ILE A 97 -7.73 14.11 8.69
N LEU A 98 -8.76 13.59 8.02
CA LEU A 98 -8.90 13.66 6.57
C LEU A 98 -9.71 14.90 6.17
N PRO A 99 -9.22 15.72 5.22
CA PRO A 99 -9.88 16.96 4.81
C PRO A 99 -11.05 16.75 3.83
N PHE A 100 -11.53 15.52 3.70
CA PHE A 100 -12.59 15.13 2.76
C PHE A 100 -13.56 14.18 3.44
N ASN A 101 -14.67 13.86 2.75
CA ASN A 101 -15.63 12.85 3.20
C ASN A 101 -14.95 11.48 3.26
N PRO A 102 -14.81 10.84 4.44
CA PRO A 102 -13.99 9.64 4.62
C PRO A 102 -14.73 8.37 4.18
N THR A 103 -15.09 8.31 2.89
CA THR A 103 -15.54 7.10 2.22
C THR A 103 -14.39 6.13 2.01
N ALA A 104 -14.66 4.85 1.85
CA ALA A 104 -13.63 3.85 1.57
C ALA A 104 -12.83 4.19 0.30
N GLU A 105 -13.49 4.74 -0.73
CA GLU A 105 -12.89 5.17 -1.99
C GLU A 105 -11.89 6.32 -1.78
N ASN A 106 -12.30 7.34 -1.04
CA ASN A 106 -11.45 8.50 -0.76
C ASN A 106 -10.27 8.14 0.14
N ILE A 107 -10.48 7.24 1.10
CA ILE A 107 -9.42 6.70 1.96
C ILE A 107 -8.41 5.93 1.12
N ALA A 108 -8.86 5.06 0.21
CA ALA A 108 -7.99 4.28 -0.67
C ALA A 108 -7.13 5.19 -1.56
N CYS A 109 -7.72 6.21 -2.18
CA CYS A 109 -7.03 7.21 -2.97
C CYS A 109 -5.98 7.96 -2.14
N TRP A 110 -6.36 8.43 -0.95
CA TRP A 110 -5.47 9.16 -0.06
C TRP A 110 -4.26 8.31 0.35
N ILE A 111 -4.48 7.07 0.79
CA ILE A 111 -3.39 6.14 1.17
C ILE A 111 -2.43 5.92 0.00
N CYS A 112 -2.96 5.70 -1.21
CA CYS A 112 -2.15 5.48 -2.40
C CYS A 112 -1.22 6.65 -2.70
N ASN A 113 -1.61 7.87 -2.31
CA ASN A 113 -0.81 9.07 -2.49
C ASN A 113 0.20 9.32 -1.35
N GLN A 114 0.08 8.63 -0.22
CA GLN A 114 1.02 8.73 0.90
C GLN A 114 2.21 7.78 0.78
N VAL A 115 2.07 6.69 0.01
CA VAL A 115 3.07 5.62 -0.04
C VAL A 115 3.85 5.68 -1.35
N PRO A 116 5.19 5.73 -1.30
CA PRO A 116 6.04 5.68 -2.50
C PRO A 116 5.79 4.41 -3.30
N HIS A 117 5.82 4.54 -4.63
CA HIS A 117 5.62 3.44 -5.57
C HIS A 117 4.25 2.74 -5.48
N CYS A 118 3.34 3.25 -4.67
CA CYS A 118 2.00 2.70 -4.57
C CYS A 118 1.22 2.97 -5.86
N PHE A 119 0.62 1.90 -6.39
CA PHE A 119 -0.24 1.99 -7.57
C PHE A 119 -1.67 1.52 -7.30
N LYS A 120 -1.90 0.76 -6.21
CA LYS A 120 -3.21 0.21 -5.88
C LYS A 120 -3.38 0.10 -4.38
N VAL A 121 -4.59 0.41 -3.91
CA VAL A 121 -5.00 0.22 -2.51
C VAL A 121 -6.39 -0.37 -2.47
N GLU A 122 -6.56 -1.40 -1.65
CA GLU A 122 -7.86 -1.96 -1.30
C GLU A 122 -8.21 -1.56 0.13
N VAL A 123 -9.39 -1.02 0.33
CA VAL A 123 -9.94 -0.66 1.63
C VAL A 123 -11.23 -1.43 1.86
N LYS A 124 -11.16 -2.43 2.73
CA LYS A 124 -12.34 -3.18 3.19
C LYS A 124 -12.87 -2.52 4.45
N GLU A 125 -14.02 -1.89 4.34
CA GLU A 125 -14.71 -1.21 5.43
C GLU A 125 -15.36 -2.20 6.39
N SER A 126 -16.03 -3.20 5.83
CA SER A 126 -16.74 -4.25 6.55
C SER A 126 -16.83 -5.50 5.68
N GLU A 127 -17.38 -6.59 6.21
CA GLU A 127 -17.57 -7.79 5.42
C GLU A 127 -18.47 -7.50 4.20
N GLY A 128 -17.99 -7.86 3.02
CA GLY A 128 -18.69 -7.65 1.75
C GLY A 128 -18.55 -6.25 1.15
N ASN A 129 -17.92 -5.28 1.83
CA ASN A 129 -17.78 -3.88 1.35
C ASN A 129 -16.32 -3.49 1.20
N THR A 130 -15.85 -3.47 -0.02
CA THR A 130 -14.45 -3.13 -0.36
C THR A 130 -14.43 -2.09 -1.49
N ALA A 131 -13.65 -1.05 -1.30
CA ALA A 131 -13.28 -0.11 -2.35
C ALA A 131 -11.84 -0.36 -2.81
N ILE A 132 -11.60 -0.19 -4.10
CA ILE A 132 -10.27 -0.30 -4.70
C ILE A 132 -10.00 1.01 -5.45
N TYR A 133 -8.84 1.59 -5.17
CA TYR A 133 -8.27 2.68 -5.96
C TYR A 133 -7.01 2.17 -6.65
N GLU A 134 -6.91 2.40 -7.95
CA GLU A 134 -5.76 1.98 -8.77
C GLU A 134 -5.37 3.11 -9.71
N LYS A 135 -4.06 3.41 -9.77
CA LYS A 135 -3.46 4.33 -10.74
C LYS A 135 -3.13 3.59 -12.02
N ASP A 136 -3.33 4.24 -13.15
CA ASP A 136 -2.93 3.76 -14.48
C ASP A 136 -1.41 3.54 -14.59
#